data_6a049dcda1d1f1fe0e98d761aece03a2
#
_entry.id   6a049dcda1d1f1fe0e98d761aece03a2
#
_cell.length_a   1.000
_cell.length_b   1.000
_cell.length_c   1.000
_cell.angle_alpha   90.00
_cell.angle_beta   90.00
_cell.angle_gamma   90.00
#
_symmetry.space_group_name_H-M   'P 1'
#
loop_
_entity.id
_entity.type
_entity.pdbx_description
1 polymer ?
#
loop_
_entity_poly.entity_id
_entity_poly.type
_entity_poly.pdbx_seq_one_letter_code
_entity_poly.pdbx_strand_id
1 'polypeptide(L)'
;MTSAAVIATVLGYIAVLFAVAWVSGRRADNAGFFSGNRRTPWYMAAFAMIGAAMSGVTFISVPGSVAVDGFSYMQMVAGFTVGQLIVAFVLIPTFYRLKVVSLYEYLDDRFGVRSHRTGAWFFFVSKMLGAALRIYVVCAVMQLLVFSHYGLPFWLNAAVTMLFVWLYTQQGGVKSLIWTDTLKTFCLVASLVLSIVFIMRGLGLSFADTAREVSASPMSRIFFFDDPASDRYFWKMFAAGIVLLVAMTGLDQDMMQRNLSCATPRDSQKNIVLTAVSQIFVIFLFLVLGVLLYLYMERSGMAAPAKSDQVFSLVAVEGGLPLIVGILFVVGLISSTYSAAGSALTALTTSFTVDMLEGTKRYGDARLTRIRRGVHVAMALGMAGVILAFEYWADDSVINLVYKVASYTYGPILGMFAFGMFTRLKVRDRWMPLVALAAPALSALVQWWALKTWDYQIGFELLIYNAAFTMIGMLLLVKRHEK
;
A
#
# COMPACT_ATOMS: atom_id res chain seq x y z
N MET A 1 -2.67 -26.82 -10.44
CA MET A 1 -1.23 -26.81 -10.08
C MET A 1 -1.03 -27.61 -8.80
N THR A 2 0.04 -28.40 -8.64
CA THR A 2 0.29 -29.17 -7.40
C THR A 2 0.92 -28.27 -6.33
N SER A 3 0.67 -28.56 -5.02
CA SER A 3 1.28 -27.82 -3.91
C SER A 3 2.84 -27.84 -3.95
N ALA A 4 3.43 -28.95 -4.45
CA ALA A 4 4.87 -29.03 -4.66
C ALA A 4 5.39 -28.02 -5.70
N ALA A 5 4.65 -27.81 -6.79
CA ALA A 5 5.00 -26.82 -7.82
C ALA A 5 4.85 -25.37 -7.26
N VAL A 6 3.83 -25.13 -6.43
CA VAL A 6 3.71 -23.85 -5.70
C VAL A 6 4.93 -23.60 -4.82
N ILE A 7 5.30 -24.56 -3.99
CA ILE A 7 6.46 -24.47 -3.09
C ILE A 7 7.75 -24.22 -3.89
N ALA A 8 7.98 -24.97 -4.97
CA ALA A 8 9.18 -24.79 -5.80
C ALA A 8 9.23 -23.37 -6.41
N THR A 9 8.09 -22.85 -6.88
CA THR A 9 7.98 -21.49 -7.42
C THR A 9 8.29 -20.43 -6.34
N VAL A 10 7.71 -20.59 -5.14
CA VAL A 10 7.96 -19.72 -3.99
C VAL A 10 9.43 -19.69 -3.62
N LEU A 11 10.03 -20.87 -3.43
CA LEU A 11 11.44 -20.98 -3.04
C LEU A 11 12.37 -20.43 -4.13
N GLY A 12 12.08 -20.70 -5.41
CA GLY A 12 12.81 -20.14 -6.54
C GLY A 12 12.78 -18.60 -6.54
N TYR A 13 11.60 -18.00 -6.38
CA TYR A 13 11.47 -16.55 -6.29
C TYR A 13 12.22 -15.98 -5.07
N ILE A 14 12.07 -16.60 -3.89
CA ILE A 14 12.75 -16.18 -2.67
C ILE A 14 14.28 -16.24 -2.86
N ALA A 15 14.81 -17.29 -3.49
CA ALA A 15 16.25 -17.38 -3.78
C ALA A 15 16.74 -16.22 -4.66
N VAL A 16 15.98 -15.86 -5.71
CA VAL A 16 16.30 -14.69 -6.57
C VAL A 16 16.21 -13.39 -5.76
N LEU A 17 15.17 -13.23 -4.94
CA LEU A 17 14.99 -12.05 -4.09
C LEU A 17 16.17 -11.88 -3.12
N PHE A 18 16.60 -12.96 -2.47
CA PHE A 18 17.75 -12.94 -1.57
C PHE A 18 19.06 -12.61 -2.31
N ALA A 19 19.27 -13.17 -3.51
CA ALA A 19 20.44 -12.86 -4.31
C ALA A 19 20.48 -11.37 -4.69
N VAL A 20 19.36 -10.81 -5.14
CA VAL A 20 19.24 -9.37 -5.47
C VAL A 20 19.47 -8.50 -4.22
N ALA A 21 18.83 -8.84 -3.10
CA ALA A 21 18.98 -8.11 -1.84
C ALA A 21 20.43 -8.14 -1.33
N TRP A 22 21.08 -9.29 -1.40
CA TRP A 22 22.46 -9.46 -0.96
C TRP A 22 23.46 -8.69 -1.82
N VAL A 23 23.33 -8.76 -3.15
CA VAL A 23 24.21 -8.04 -4.07
C VAL A 23 24.05 -6.52 -3.92
N SER A 24 22.78 -6.04 -3.86
CA SER A 24 22.49 -4.60 -3.77
C SER A 24 22.70 -4.03 -2.37
N GLY A 25 22.53 -4.84 -1.32
CA GLY A 25 22.71 -4.44 0.09
C GLY A 25 24.15 -4.48 0.59
N ARG A 26 25.09 -5.06 -0.18
CA ARG A 26 26.50 -5.11 0.19
C ARG A 26 27.05 -3.70 0.48
N ARG A 27 27.70 -3.53 1.62
CA ARG A 27 28.32 -2.25 2.07
C ARG A 27 27.29 -1.11 2.28
N ALA A 28 26.04 -1.41 2.65
CA ALA A 28 25.12 -0.38 3.06
C ALA A 28 25.48 0.11 4.48
N ASP A 29 25.78 1.40 4.60
CA ASP A 29 25.91 2.12 5.86
C ASP A 29 24.53 2.58 6.40
N ASN A 30 24.51 3.29 7.53
CA ASN A 30 23.27 3.83 8.08
C ASN A 30 22.60 4.84 7.12
N ALA A 31 23.36 5.65 6.39
CA ALA A 31 22.83 6.58 5.40
C ALA A 31 22.19 5.84 4.21
N GLY A 32 22.84 4.78 3.71
CA GLY A 32 22.29 3.90 2.70
C GLY A 32 21.02 3.17 3.16
N PHE A 33 20.97 2.78 4.44
CA PHE A 33 19.80 2.13 5.02
C PHE A 33 18.60 3.09 5.11
N PHE A 34 18.80 4.33 5.58
CA PHE A 34 17.69 5.27 5.83
C PHE A 34 17.27 6.07 4.58
N SER A 35 18.21 6.41 3.66
CA SER A 35 17.93 7.36 2.56
C SER A 35 18.43 6.92 1.18
N GLY A 36 19.00 5.71 1.03
CA GLY A 36 19.56 5.27 -0.26
C GLY A 36 20.65 6.16 -0.83
N ASN A 37 21.31 6.98 0.00
CA ASN A 37 22.36 7.95 -0.36
C ASN A 37 21.93 9.05 -1.37
N ARG A 38 20.64 9.21 -1.68
CA ARG A 38 20.08 10.21 -2.64
C ARG A 38 20.77 10.17 -4.02
N ARG A 39 21.04 8.98 -4.56
CA ARG A 39 21.73 8.78 -5.86
C ARG A 39 20.95 7.87 -6.81
N THR A 40 19.69 7.60 -6.52
CA THR A 40 18.86 6.71 -7.34
C THR A 40 18.48 7.39 -8.65
N PRO A 41 18.73 6.76 -9.82
CA PRO A 41 18.22 7.25 -11.09
C PRO A 41 16.68 7.30 -11.08
N TRP A 42 16.10 8.37 -11.62
CA TRP A 42 14.65 8.62 -11.56
C TRP A 42 13.81 7.49 -12.19
N TYR A 43 14.28 6.87 -13.25
CA TYR A 43 13.57 5.76 -13.91
C TYR A 43 13.56 4.49 -13.03
N MET A 44 14.63 4.21 -12.28
CA MET A 44 14.65 3.11 -11.33
C MET A 44 13.72 3.39 -10.14
N ALA A 45 13.73 4.64 -9.66
CA ALA A 45 12.79 5.06 -8.63
C ALA A 45 11.33 4.91 -9.12
N ALA A 46 11.05 5.25 -10.38
CA ALA A 46 9.72 5.08 -10.97
C ALA A 46 9.29 3.61 -11.05
N PHE A 47 10.16 2.72 -11.52
CA PHE A 47 9.89 1.29 -11.53
C PHE A 47 9.64 0.75 -10.11
N ALA A 48 10.46 1.14 -9.14
CA ALA A 48 10.26 0.77 -7.74
C ALA A 48 8.94 1.32 -7.19
N MET A 49 8.58 2.55 -7.52
CA MET A 49 7.33 3.19 -7.09
C MET A 49 6.09 2.55 -7.70
N ILE A 50 6.11 2.18 -9.00
CA ILE A 50 5.02 1.44 -9.63
C ILE A 50 4.76 0.14 -8.86
N GLY A 51 5.82 -0.62 -8.57
CA GLY A 51 5.70 -1.83 -7.75
C GLY A 51 5.24 -1.55 -6.33
N ALA A 52 5.68 -0.47 -5.70
CA ALA A 52 5.27 -0.10 -4.35
C ALA A 52 3.78 0.33 -4.29
N ALA A 53 3.29 0.99 -5.33
CA ALA A 53 1.88 1.37 -5.45
C ALA A 53 0.96 0.14 -5.68
N MET A 54 1.49 -0.93 -6.29
CA MET A 54 0.77 -2.19 -6.54
C MET A 54 1.12 -3.21 -5.46
N SER A 55 0.16 -3.56 -4.63
CA SER A 55 0.34 -4.57 -3.57
C SER A 55 -0.24 -5.93 -4.00
N GLY A 56 0.01 -6.98 -3.19
CA GLY A 56 -0.65 -8.28 -3.36
C GLY A 56 -2.17 -8.18 -3.29
N VAL A 57 -2.69 -7.23 -2.51
CA VAL A 57 -4.13 -6.91 -2.48
C VAL A 57 -4.60 -6.43 -3.85
N THR A 58 -3.88 -5.49 -4.49
CA THR A 58 -4.21 -5.04 -5.85
C THR A 58 -4.23 -6.21 -6.84
N PHE A 59 -3.25 -7.12 -6.71
CA PHE A 59 -3.11 -8.28 -7.60
C PHE A 59 -4.28 -9.26 -7.52
N ILE A 60 -4.90 -9.40 -6.35
CA ILE A 60 -5.97 -10.35 -6.06
C ILE A 60 -7.34 -9.67 -6.08
N SER A 61 -7.49 -8.59 -5.29
CA SER A 61 -8.79 -8.01 -5.01
C SER A 61 -9.32 -7.15 -6.16
N VAL A 62 -8.45 -6.45 -6.91
CA VAL A 62 -8.93 -5.62 -8.03
C VAL A 62 -9.58 -6.47 -9.13
N PRO A 63 -8.96 -7.55 -9.64
CA PRO A 63 -9.67 -8.41 -10.59
C PRO A 63 -10.86 -9.14 -9.98
N GLY A 64 -10.80 -9.50 -8.69
CA GLY A 64 -11.90 -10.18 -8.01
C GLY A 64 -13.16 -9.31 -7.83
N SER A 65 -13.00 -8.02 -7.61
CA SER A 65 -14.12 -7.11 -7.29
C SER A 65 -14.99 -6.72 -8.48
N VAL A 66 -14.56 -6.99 -9.73
CA VAL A 66 -15.27 -6.48 -10.93
C VAL A 66 -16.71 -6.97 -11.06
N ALA A 67 -17.05 -8.14 -10.52
CA ALA A 67 -18.42 -8.66 -10.56
C ALA A 67 -19.39 -7.80 -9.71
N VAL A 68 -18.90 -7.20 -8.63
CA VAL A 68 -19.69 -6.36 -7.72
C VAL A 68 -19.54 -4.89 -8.05
N ASP A 69 -18.31 -4.43 -8.24
CA ASP A 69 -17.97 -3.01 -8.33
C ASP A 69 -17.83 -2.50 -9.77
N GLY A 70 -17.83 -3.40 -10.75
CA GLY A 70 -17.51 -3.04 -12.13
C GLY A 70 -16.09 -2.44 -12.23
N PHE A 71 -15.91 -1.51 -13.14
CA PHE A 71 -14.67 -0.74 -13.28
C PHE A 71 -14.70 0.57 -12.47
N SER A 72 -15.55 0.68 -11.44
CA SER A 72 -15.66 1.89 -10.61
C SER A 72 -14.34 2.31 -9.99
N TYR A 73 -13.43 1.37 -9.72
CA TYR A 73 -12.10 1.66 -9.20
C TYR A 73 -11.28 2.61 -10.09
N MET A 74 -11.56 2.67 -11.41
CA MET A 74 -10.94 3.65 -12.32
C MET A 74 -11.29 5.09 -11.98
N GLN A 75 -12.44 5.33 -11.36
CA GLN A 75 -12.83 6.66 -10.87
C GLN A 75 -11.89 7.12 -9.73
N MET A 76 -11.56 6.19 -8.81
CA MET A 76 -10.59 6.45 -7.75
C MET A 76 -9.18 6.63 -8.33
N VAL A 77 -8.78 5.85 -9.35
CA VAL A 77 -7.49 5.99 -10.04
C VAL A 77 -7.35 7.34 -10.73
N ALA A 78 -8.44 7.88 -11.30
CA ALA A 78 -8.45 9.25 -11.81
C ALA A 78 -8.14 10.27 -10.68
N GLY A 79 -8.73 10.07 -9.49
CA GLY A 79 -8.39 10.83 -8.29
C GLY A 79 -6.93 10.64 -7.87
N PHE A 80 -6.41 9.41 -7.88
CA PHE A 80 -5.01 9.13 -7.60
C PHE A 80 -4.07 9.90 -8.52
N THR A 81 -4.40 10.00 -9.80
CA THR A 81 -3.58 10.75 -10.75
C THR A 81 -3.46 12.22 -10.36
N VAL A 82 -4.59 12.86 -10.00
CA VAL A 82 -4.57 14.24 -9.51
C VAL A 82 -3.78 14.35 -8.19
N GLY A 83 -3.99 13.42 -7.26
CA GLY A 83 -3.23 13.35 -6.01
C GLY A 83 -1.72 13.22 -6.24
N GLN A 84 -1.29 12.41 -7.20
CA GLN A 84 0.12 12.27 -7.59
C GLN A 84 0.70 13.57 -8.16
N LEU A 85 -0.07 14.32 -8.94
CA LEU A 85 0.35 15.65 -9.41
C LEU A 85 0.52 16.63 -8.24
N ILE A 86 -0.37 16.59 -7.24
CA ILE A 86 -0.21 17.40 -6.03
C ILE A 86 1.07 16.99 -5.29
N VAL A 87 1.33 15.70 -5.12
CA VAL A 87 2.58 15.21 -4.51
C VAL A 87 3.80 15.70 -5.29
N ALA A 88 3.78 15.56 -6.61
CA ALA A 88 4.91 15.92 -7.48
C ALA A 88 5.23 17.42 -7.45
N PHE A 89 4.21 18.27 -7.50
CA PHE A 89 4.42 19.71 -7.71
C PHE A 89 4.30 20.55 -6.44
N VAL A 90 3.72 20.02 -5.37
CA VAL A 90 3.57 20.72 -4.08
C VAL A 90 4.46 20.11 -3.00
N LEU A 91 4.33 18.80 -2.72
CA LEU A 91 5.00 18.16 -1.60
C LEU A 91 6.49 17.94 -1.85
N ILE A 92 6.87 17.38 -3.00
CA ILE A 92 8.28 17.09 -3.32
C ILE A 92 9.14 18.35 -3.26
N PRO A 93 8.81 19.47 -3.93
CA PRO A 93 9.61 20.69 -3.81
C PRO A 93 9.74 21.19 -2.37
N THR A 94 8.68 21.07 -1.58
CA THR A 94 8.68 21.47 -0.17
C THR A 94 9.66 20.65 0.65
N PHE A 95 9.63 19.32 0.53
CA PHE A 95 10.51 18.43 1.30
C PHE A 95 11.98 18.52 0.86
N TYR A 96 12.25 18.70 -0.41
CA TYR A 96 13.64 18.97 -0.87
C TYR A 96 14.20 20.28 -0.32
N ARG A 97 13.37 21.33 -0.26
CA ARG A 97 13.77 22.63 0.29
C ARG A 97 14.06 22.53 1.81
N LEU A 98 13.26 21.74 2.54
CA LEU A 98 13.43 21.57 3.99
C LEU A 98 14.57 20.58 4.34
N LYS A 99 15.07 19.81 3.37
CA LYS A 99 16.14 18.81 3.54
C LYS A 99 15.85 17.77 4.63
N VAL A 100 14.58 17.51 4.93
CA VAL A 100 14.16 16.58 5.99
C VAL A 100 14.61 15.14 5.68
N VAL A 101 14.92 14.38 6.73
CA VAL A 101 15.21 12.94 6.67
C VAL A 101 13.91 12.16 6.94
N SER A 102 13.16 12.59 7.93
CA SER A 102 11.80 12.13 8.22
C SER A 102 10.80 13.23 7.85
N LEU A 103 9.69 12.84 7.21
CA LEU A 103 8.61 13.78 6.87
C LEU A 103 8.06 14.48 8.12
N TYR A 104 8.06 13.77 9.25
CA TYR A 104 7.48 14.25 10.49
C TYR A 104 8.34 15.31 11.18
N GLU A 105 9.64 15.48 10.80
CA GLU A 105 10.47 16.60 11.22
C GLU A 105 9.86 17.95 10.82
N TYR A 106 9.13 18.01 9.69
CA TYR A 106 8.35 19.19 9.31
C TYR A 106 7.35 19.61 10.41
N LEU A 107 6.72 18.65 11.09
CA LEU A 107 5.76 18.94 12.16
C LEU A 107 6.46 19.49 13.41
N ASP A 108 7.72 19.07 13.65
CA ASP A 108 8.54 19.61 14.74
C ASP A 108 8.83 21.10 14.50
N ASP A 109 9.40 21.41 13.34
CA ASP A 109 9.73 22.78 12.95
C ASP A 109 8.50 23.71 12.93
N ARG A 110 7.35 23.16 12.57
CA ARG A 110 6.12 23.95 12.36
C ARG A 110 5.30 24.14 13.62
N PHE A 111 5.20 23.14 14.47
CA PHE A 111 4.30 23.11 15.64
C PHE A 111 5.01 22.75 16.95
N GLY A 112 5.97 21.81 16.89
CA GLY A 112 6.75 21.35 18.04
C GLY A 112 6.82 19.82 18.16
N VAL A 113 7.62 19.38 19.13
CA VAL A 113 8.00 17.97 19.37
C VAL A 113 6.78 17.04 19.57
N ARG A 114 5.69 17.51 20.18
CA ARG A 114 4.51 16.67 20.43
C ARG A 114 3.75 16.40 19.13
N SER A 115 3.63 17.39 18.26
CA SER A 115 3.04 17.21 16.92
C SER A 115 3.87 16.24 16.07
N HIS A 116 5.21 16.36 16.10
CA HIS A 116 6.13 15.42 15.45
C HIS A 116 5.88 13.98 15.93
N ARG A 117 5.95 13.76 17.24
CA ARG A 117 5.73 12.42 17.83
C ARG A 117 4.34 11.88 17.54
N THR A 118 3.31 12.74 17.56
CA THR A 118 1.94 12.33 17.23
C THR A 118 1.85 11.87 15.78
N GLY A 119 2.38 12.63 14.83
CA GLY A 119 2.43 12.22 13.41
C GLY A 119 3.17 10.90 13.20
N ALA A 120 4.35 10.76 13.83
CA ALA A 120 5.15 9.54 13.76
C ALA A 120 4.41 8.30 14.34
N TRP A 121 3.68 8.45 15.46
CA TRP A 121 2.88 7.38 16.05
C TRP A 121 1.69 6.99 15.17
N PHE A 122 0.96 7.96 14.62
CA PHE A 122 -0.14 7.66 13.67
C PHE A 122 0.37 6.96 12.42
N PHE A 123 1.50 7.39 11.87
CA PHE A 123 2.15 6.68 10.76
C PHE A 123 2.53 5.25 11.16
N PHE A 124 3.16 5.08 12.33
CA PHE A 124 3.58 3.78 12.82
C PHE A 124 2.41 2.80 12.91
N VAL A 125 1.31 3.21 13.54
CA VAL A 125 0.10 2.39 13.67
C VAL A 125 -0.50 2.10 12.31
N SER A 126 -0.64 3.12 11.45
CA SER A 126 -1.18 2.98 10.11
C SER A 126 -0.35 2.01 9.26
N LYS A 127 0.97 2.16 9.29
CA LYS A 127 1.89 1.32 8.51
C LYS A 127 1.90 -0.12 9.02
N MET A 128 1.88 -0.32 10.34
CA MET A 128 1.82 -1.64 10.96
C MET A 128 0.54 -2.39 10.54
N LEU A 129 -0.63 -1.76 10.74
CA LEU A 129 -1.92 -2.36 10.41
C LEU A 129 -2.08 -2.58 8.89
N GLY A 130 -1.80 -1.55 8.10
CA GLY A 130 -1.95 -1.63 6.65
C GLY A 130 -1.00 -2.61 5.98
N ALA A 131 0.23 -2.76 6.48
CA ALA A 131 1.18 -3.74 5.96
C ALA A 131 0.82 -5.17 6.40
N ALA A 132 0.48 -5.35 7.68
CA ALA A 132 0.08 -6.67 8.19
C ALA A 132 -1.16 -7.20 7.46
N LEU A 133 -2.14 -6.34 7.17
CA LEU A 133 -3.34 -6.71 6.43
C LEU A 133 -3.02 -7.16 4.99
N ARG A 134 -2.11 -6.47 4.31
CA ARG A 134 -1.65 -6.87 2.97
C ARG A 134 -0.90 -8.21 2.97
N ILE A 135 -0.11 -8.47 4.00
CA ILE A 135 0.60 -9.75 4.17
C ILE A 135 -0.40 -10.86 4.52
N TYR A 136 -1.40 -10.57 5.36
CA TYR A 136 -2.47 -11.50 5.69
C TYR A 136 -3.13 -12.11 4.46
N VAL A 137 -3.47 -11.30 3.44
CA VAL A 137 -4.08 -11.79 2.19
C VAL A 137 -3.22 -12.88 1.55
N VAL A 138 -1.91 -12.66 1.49
CA VAL A 138 -1.01 -13.64 0.88
C VAL A 138 -0.84 -14.87 1.76
N CYS A 139 -0.78 -14.68 3.08
CA CYS A 139 -0.80 -15.81 3.99
C CYS A 139 -2.09 -16.62 3.82
N ALA A 140 -3.25 -15.98 3.62
CA ALA A 140 -4.52 -16.67 3.38
C ALA A 140 -4.49 -17.49 2.09
N VAL A 141 -3.95 -16.94 0.98
CA VAL A 141 -3.79 -17.68 -0.27
C VAL A 141 -2.76 -18.81 -0.12
N MET A 142 -1.63 -18.57 0.53
CA MET A 142 -0.64 -19.60 0.80
C MET A 142 -1.17 -20.69 1.73
N GLN A 143 -2.04 -20.33 2.68
CA GLN A 143 -2.74 -21.29 3.51
C GLN A 143 -3.56 -22.25 2.66
N LEU A 144 -4.38 -21.70 1.76
CA LEU A 144 -5.22 -22.50 0.86
C LEU A 144 -4.39 -23.38 -0.07
N LEU A 145 -3.36 -22.85 -0.71
CA LEU A 145 -2.62 -23.55 -1.76
C LEU A 145 -1.57 -24.54 -1.24
N VAL A 146 -1.03 -24.32 -0.04
CA VAL A 146 0.10 -25.08 0.49
C VAL A 146 -0.17 -25.62 1.89
N PHE A 147 -0.30 -24.74 2.87
CA PHE A 147 -0.25 -25.13 4.28
C PHE A 147 -1.42 -26.03 4.69
N SER A 148 -2.64 -25.74 4.24
CA SER A 148 -3.81 -26.61 4.52
C SER A 148 -3.69 -27.99 3.92
N HIS A 149 -3.04 -28.11 2.75
CA HIS A 149 -2.81 -29.41 2.12
C HIS A 149 -1.92 -30.35 2.98
N TYR A 150 -0.99 -29.76 3.75
CA TYR A 150 -0.12 -30.49 4.68
C TYR A 150 -0.62 -30.46 6.12
N GLY A 151 -1.84 -29.99 6.38
CA GLY A 151 -2.40 -29.88 7.73
C GLY A 151 -1.66 -28.90 8.65
N LEU A 152 -0.93 -27.94 8.08
CA LEU A 152 -0.14 -26.97 8.83
C LEU A 152 -0.98 -25.76 9.25
N PRO A 153 -0.85 -25.28 10.50
CA PRO A 153 -1.65 -24.18 11.02
C PRO A 153 -1.23 -22.81 10.45
N PHE A 154 -2.16 -21.87 10.42
CA PHE A 154 -1.94 -20.52 9.88
C PHE A 154 -0.81 -19.75 10.57
N TRP A 155 -0.66 -19.91 11.88
CA TRP A 155 0.42 -19.25 12.61
C TRP A 155 1.82 -19.61 12.08
N LEU A 156 2.00 -20.86 11.64
CA LEU A 156 3.29 -21.31 11.07
C LEU A 156 3.54 -20.63 9.71
N ASN A 157 2.51 -20.51 8.88
CA ASN A 157 2.56 -19.77 7.61
C ASN A 157 2.96 -18.30 7.85
N ALA A 158 2.27 -17.60 8.76
CA ALA A 158 2.60 -16.21 9.12
C ALA A 158 4.04 -16.09 9.66
N ALA A 159 4.47 -17.01 10.52
CA ALA A 159 5.82 -17.02 11.08
C ALA A 159 6.90 -17.23 10.00
N VAL A 160 6.71 -18.20 9.09
CA VAL A 160 7.62 -18.48 7.97
C VAL A 160 7.69 -17.28 7.01
N THR A 161 6.55 -16.72 6.67
CA THR A 161 6.48 -15.52 5.81
C THR A 161 7.25 -14.34 6.43
N MET A 162 7.02 -14.06 7.70
CA MET A 162 7.71 -12.96 8.40
C MET A 162 9.20 -13.23 8.62
N LEU A 163 9.59 -14.48 8.81
CA LEU A 163 11.00 -14.87 8.89
C LEU A 163 11.73 -14.56 7.58
N PHE A 164 11.17 -14.92 6.42
CA PHE A 164 11.76 -14.61 5.13
C PHE A 164 11.85 -13.09 4.90
N VAL A 165 10.80 -12.35 5.23
CA VAL A 165 10.79 -10.88 5.13
C VAL A 165 11.90 -10.26 5.98
N TRP A 166 12.03 -10.69 7.24
CA TRP A 166 13.07 -10.22 8.13
C TRP A 166 14.48 -10.54 7.62
N LEU A 167 14.71 -11.79 7.16
CA LEU A 167 16.01 -12.24 6.70
C LEU A 167 16.57 -11.39 5.55
N TYR A 168 15.77 -11.06 4.53
CA TYR A 168 16.31 -10.33 3.39
C TYR A 168 16.40 -8.81 3.62
N THR A 169 15.66 -8.25 4.59
CA THR A 169 15.62 -6.78 4.83
C THR A 169 16.64 -6.29 5.84
N GLN A 170 17.17 -7.17 6.69
CA GLN A 170 18.01 -6.77 7.83
C GLN A 170 19.32 -6.03 7.46
N GLN A 171 19.85 -6.19 6.26
CA GLN A 171 21.14 -5.62 5.86
C GLN A 171 21.05 -4.37 4.98
N GLY A 172 20.19 -4.38 3.95
CA GLY A 172 20.25 -3.42 2.84
C GLY A 172 19.43 -2.15 2.99
N GLY A 173 18.36 -2.15 3.76
CA GLY A 173 17.45 -1.01 3.89
C GLY A 173 16.97 -0.46 2.53
N VAL A 174 16.77 0.85 2.44
CA VAL A 174 16.27 1.54 1.24
C VAL A 174 17.10 1.26 -0.01
N LYS A 175 18.42 1.13 0.13
CA LYS A 175 19.32 0.86 -1.00
C LYS A 175 19.01 -0.46 -1.71
N SER A 176 18.71 -1.53 -0.95
CA SER A 176 18.35 -2.83 -1.54
C SER A 176 16.88 -2.85 -1.98
N LEU A 177 16.00 -2.13 -1.29
CA LEU A 177 14.58 -2.10 -1.61
C LEU A 177 14.30 -1.60 -3.03
N ILE A 178 15.03 -0.61 -3.53
CA ILE A 178 14.85 -0.09 -4.89
C ILE A 178 15.06 -1.20 -5.93
N TRP A 179 16.07 -2.04 -5.76
CA TRP A 179 16.34 -3.15 -6.69
C TRP A 179 15.33 -4.30 -6.54
N THR A 180 14.96 -4.65 -5.31
CA THR A 180 13.95 -5.69 -5.06
C THR A 180 12.56 -5.23 -5.53
N ASP A 181 12.22 -3.95 -5.39
CA ASP A 181 10.98 -3.38 -5.90
C ASP A 181 10.96 -3.32 -7.44
N THR A 182 12.10 -3.08 -8.07
CA THR A 182 12.23 -3.17 -9.54
C THR A 182 11.98 -4.59 -10.04
N LEU A 183 12.58 -5.60 -9.40
CA LEU A 183 12.31 -7.02 -9.68
C LEU A 183 10.83 -7.34 -9.50
N LYS A 184 10.24 -6.92 -8.39
CA LYS A 184 8.81 -7.06 -8.10
C LYS A 184 7.95 -6.50 -9.23
N THR A 185 8.21 -5.26 -9.65
CA THR A 185 7.43 -4.59 -10.69
C THR A 185 7.46 -5.39 -11.99
N PHE A 186 8.65 -5.85 -12.37
CA PHE A 186 8.81 -6.70 -13.55
C PHE A 186 8.01 -8.00 -13.43
N CYS A 187 8.14 -8.73 -12.33
CA CYS A 187 7.41 -9.98 -12.10
C CYS A 187 5.89 -9.77 -12.08
N LEU A 188 5.42 -8.71 -11.42
CA LEU A 188 4.01 -8.38 -11.30
C LEU A 188 3.39 -8.06 -12.66
N VAL A 189 4.02 -7.16 -13.43
CA VAL A 189 3.51 -6.74 -14.74
C VAL A 189 3.60 -7.90 -15.75
N ALA A 190 4.70 -8.66 -15.75
CA ALA A 190 4.84 -9.83 -16.59
C ALA A 190 3.76 -10.89 -16.25
N SER A 191 3.53 -11.17 -14.96
CA SER A 191 2.49 -12.08 -14.51
C SER A 191 1.09 -11.62 -14.95
N LEU A 192 0.79 -10.33 -14.82
CA LEU A 192 -0.49 -9.75 -15.25
C LEU A 192 -0.71 -9.94 -16.76
N VAL A 193 0.23 -9.46 -17.57
CA VAL A 193 0.10 -9.48 -19.03
C VAL A 193 0.05 -10.91 -19.57
N LEU A 194 0.94 -11.79 -19.09
CA LEU A 194 0.96 -13.17 -19.53
C LEU A 194 -0.27 -13.95 -19.08
N SER A 195 -0.80 -13.69 -17.86
CA SER A 195 -2.06 -14.30 -17.42
C SER A 195 -3.22 -13.90 -18.32
N ILE A 196 -3.34 -12.63 -18.70
CA ILE A 196 -4.33 -12.17 -19.68
C ILE A 196 -4.19 -12.96 -21.00
N VAL A 197 -2.98 -13.05 -21.55
CA VAL A 197 -2.72 -13.74 -22.82
C VAL A 197 -3.09 -15.23 -22.74
N PHE A 198 -2.73 -15.91 -21.65
CA PHE A 198 -3.05 -17.34 -21.50
C PHE A 198 -4.54 -17.60 -21.29
N ILE A 199 -5.23 -16.73 -20.52
CA ILE A 199 -6.69 -16.85 -20.33
C ILE A 199 -7.43 -16.56 -21.62
N MET A 200 -7.04 -15.54 -22.38
CA MET A 200 -7.57 -15.26 -23.72
C MET A 200 -7.44 -16.48 -24.63
N ARG A 201 -6.25 -17.11 -24.68
CA ARG A 201 -6.02 -18.32 -25.46
C ARG A 201 -6.86 -19.49 -24.96
N GLY A 202 -7.01 -19.66 -23.66
CA GLY A 202 -7.88 -20.68 -23.05
C GLY A 202 -9.36 -20.51 -23.42
N LEU A 203 -9.78 -19.25 -23.60
CA LEU A 203 -11.13 -18.89 -24.07
C LEU A 203 -11.29 -18.98 -25.61
N GLY A 204 -10.21 -19.19 -26.36
CA GLY A 204 -10.21 -19.14 -27.81
C GLY A 204 -10.45 -17.74 -28.40
N LEU A 205 -10.15 -16.68 -27.66
CA LEU A 205 -10.39 -15.30 -28.07
C LEU A 205 -9.15 -14.69 -28.73
N SER A 206 -9.36 -13.94 -29.81
CA SER A 206 -8.37 -13.00 -30.34
C SER A 206 -8.32 -11.75 -29.48
N PHE A 207 -7.32 -10.89 -29.70
CA PHE A 207 -7.24 -9.60 -29.03
C PHE A 207 -8.46 -8.70 -29.31
N ALA A 208 -8.94 -8.70 -30.57
CA ALA A 208 -10.13 -7.93 -30.96
C ALA A 208 -11.41 -8.46 -30.31
N ASP A 209 -11.56 -9.82 -30.24
CA ASP A 209 -12.71 -10.44 -29.59
C ASP A 209 -12.69 -10.15 -28.08
N THR A 210 -11.52 -10.22 -27.46
CA THR A 210 -11.35 -9.86 -26.04
C THR A 210 -11.77 -8.42 -25.78
N ALA A 211 -11.33 -7.48 -26.60
CA ALA A 211 -11.71 -6.07 -26.42
C ALA A 211 -13.23 -5.89 -26.57
N ARG A 212 -13.86 -6.63 -27.50
CA ARG A 212 -15.32 -6.62 -27.71
C ARG A 212 -16.08 -7.23 -26.53
N GLU A 213 -15.67 -8.41 -26.07
CA GLU A 213 -16.29 -9.09 -24.92
C GLU A 213 -16.17 -8.26 -23.65
N VAL A 214 -14.98 -7.70 -23.36
CA VAL A 214 -14.76 -6.82 -22.22
C VAL A 214 -15.62 -5.56 -22.32
N SER A 215 -15.65 -4.89 -23.49
CA SER A 215 -16.42 -3.66 -23.65
C SER A 215 -17.94 -3.89 -23.58
N ALA A 216 -18.42 -5.06 -23.98
CA ALA A 216 -19.83 -5.42 -23.91
C ALA A 216 -20.26 -5.91 -22.51
N SER A 217 -19.32 -6.27 -21.66
CA SER A 217 -19.62 -6.78 -20.31
C SER A 217 -20.23 -5.71 -19.40
N PRO A 218 -21.31 -6.01 -18.67
CA PRO A 218 -21.84 -5.11 -17.63
C PRO A 218 -20.81 -4.78 -16.56
N MET A 219 -19.84 -5.69 -16.30
CA MET A 219 -18.75 -5.50 -15.35
C MET A 219 -17.74 -4.42 -15.78
N SER A 220 -17.79 -3.95 -17.03
CA SER A 220 -16.83 -2.94 -17.53
C SER A 220 -17.32 -1.49 -17.39
N ARG A 221 -18.43 -1.27 -16.70
CA ARG A 221 -18.93 0.07 -16.43
C ARG A 221 -17.96 0.84 -15.53
N ILE A 222 -17.44 1.98 -16.00
CA ILE A 222 -16.48 2.82 -15.27
C ILE A 222 -17.20 3.89 -14.45
N PHE A 223 -18.13 4.63 -15.05
CA PHE A 223 -18.70 5.85 -14.47
C PHE A 223 -20.06 5.60 -13.83
N PHE A 224 -20.17 5.98 -12.55
CA PHE A 224 -21.38 5.87 -11.73
C PHE A 224 -21.79 7.25 -11.23
N PHE A 225 -22.74 7.86 -11.93
CA PHE A 225 -23.30 9.19 -11.61
C PHE A 225 -24.75 9.12 -11.13
N ASP A 226 -25.35 7.93 -11.08
CA ASP A 226 -26.79 7.76 -10.94
C ASP A 226 -27.25 7.95 -9.49
N ASP A 227 -26.46 7.49 -8.52
CA ASP A 227 -26.84 7.49 -7.11
C ASP A 227 -25.76 8.13 -6.23
N PRO A 228 -25.99 9.38 -5.76
CA PRO A 228 -25.07 10.07 -4.84
C PRO A 228 -24.91 9.39 -3.48
N ALA A 229 -25.84 8.52 -3.05
CA ALA A 229 -25.73 7.78 -1.81
C ALA A 229 -24.76 6.59 -1.92
N SER A 230 -24.64 6.04 -3.12
CA SER A 230 -23.76 4.92 -3.40
C SER A 230 -22.30 5.23 -3.06
N ASP A 231 -21.58 4.23 -2.53
CA ASP A 231 -20.13 4.28 -2.32
C ASP A 231 -19.34 4.33 -3.64
N ARG A 232 -19.95 3.87 -4.74
CA ARG A 232 -19.39 3.92 -6.12
C ARG A 232 -19.64 5.22 -6.83
N TYR A 233 -20.30 6.22 -6.21
CA TYR A 233 -20.56 7.49 -6.85
C TYR A 233 -19.29 8.21 -7.27
N PHE A 234 -19.24 8.71 -8.53
CA PHE A 234 -18.03 9.25 -9.15
C PHE A 234 -17.31 10.28 -8.27
N TRP A 235 -18.01 11.31 -7.83
CA TRP A 235 -17.39 12.42 -7.10
C TRP A 235 -16.84 12.00 -5.72
N LYS A 236 -17.48 11.03 -5.07
CA LYS A 236 -16.97 10.45 -3.81
C LYS A 236 -15.65 9.71 -4.05
N MET A 237 -15.63 8.77 -5.02
CA MET A 237 -14.45 8.00 -5.34
C MET A 237 -13.30 8.87 -5.85
N PHE A 238 -13.60 9.85 -6.72
CA PHE A 238 -12.62 10.75 -7.26
C PHE A 238 -11.99 11.63 -6.17
N ALA A 239 -12.81 12.30 -5.34
CA ALA A 239 -12.32 13.14 -4.25
C ALA A 239 -11.55 12.31 -3.20
N ALA A 240 -12.09 11.16 -2.81
CA ALA A 240 -11.42 10.24 -1.91
C ALA A 240 -10.08 9.77 -2.49
N GLY A 241 -10.02 9.46 -3.78
CA GLY A 241 -8.80 9.08 -4.47
C GLY A 241 -7.70 10.15 -4.38
N ILE A 242 -8.04 11.42 -4.62
CA ILE A 242 -7.07 12.53 -4.47
C ILE A 242 -6.49 12.54 -3.07
N VAL A 243 -7.35 12.52 -2.06
CA VAL A 243 -6.96 12.70 -0.67
C VAL A 243 -6.22 11.46 -0.12
N LEU A 244 -6.69 10.26 -0.46
CA LEU A 244 -6.03 9.01 -0.11
C LEU A 244 -4.62 8.94 -0.69
N LEU A 245 -4.42 9.33 -1.94
CA LEU A 245 -3.10 9.28 -2.54
C LEU A 245 -2.15 10.30 -1.93
N VAL A 246 -2.60 11.53 -1.70
CA VAL A 246 -1.79 12.55 -1.00
C VAL A 246 -1.37 12.01 0.38
N ALA A 247 -2.28 11.38 1.13
CA ALA A 247 -1.98 10.81 2.42
C ALA A 247 -1.04 9.60 2.34
N MET A 248 -1.38 8.59 1.53
CA MET A 248 -0.68 7.29 1.51
C MET A 248 0.59 7.29 0.64
N THR A 249 0.83 8.32 -0.17
CA THR A 249 2.05 8.46 -0.96
C THR A 249 2.83 9.71 -0.55
N GLY A 250 2.16 10.84 -0.43
CA GLY A 250 2.80 12.12 -0.13
C GLY A 250 3.20 12.28 1.33
N LEU A 251 2.45 11.68 2.26
CA LEU A 251 2.67 11.76 3.69
C LEU A 251 3.03 10.42 4.34
N ASP A 252 3.27 9.40 3.53
CA ASP A 252 3.81 8.10 3.94
C ASP A 252 5.34 8.13 3.82
N GLN A 253 6.03 7.91 4.95
CA GLN A 253 7.49 7.94 5.02
C GLN A 253 8.14 6.91 4.09
N ASP A 254 7.59 5.71 3.97
CA ASP A 254 8.09 4.64 3.12
C ASP A 254 8.05 5.02 1.62
N MET A 255 6.91 5.56 1.16
CA MET A 255 6.75 6.01 -0.22
C MET A 255 7.63 7.22 -0.52
N MET A 256 7.70 8.16 0.42
CA MET A 256 8.46 9.39 0.21
C MET A 256 9.97 9.17 0.30
N GLN A 257 10.46 8.21 1.09
CA GLN A 257 11.88 7.84 1.10
C GLN A 257 12.37 7.39 -0.29
N ARG A 258 11.57 6.63 -1.05
CA ARG A 258 11.90 6.26 -2.44
C ARG A 258 11.95 7.48 -3.34
N ASN A 259 10.98 8.38 -3.22
CA ASN A 259 10.95 9.62 -3.99
C ASN A 259 12.16 10.50 -3.69
N LEU A 260 12.45 10.71 -2.41
CA LEU A 260 13.57 11.53 -1.95
C LEU A 260 14.95 10.86 -2.12
N SER A 261 14.99 9.59 -2.55
CA SER A 261 16.23 8.92 -2.94
C SER A 261 16.81 9.41 -4.28
N CYS A 262 16.01 10.10 -5.10
CA CYS A 262 16.46 10.78 -6.31
C CYS A 262 17.39 11.97 -5.99
N ALA A 263 18.30 12.27 -6.92
CA ALA A 263 19.30 13.33 -6.71
C ALA A 263 18.67 14.75 -6.71
N THR A 264 17.65 14.96 -7.53
CA THR A 264 17.05 16.28 -7.72
C THR A 264 15.52 16.25 -7.57
N PRO A 265 14.88 17.38 -7.19
CA PRO A 265 13.42 17.48 -7.15
C PRO A 265 12.78 17.16 -8.50
N ARG A 266 13.40 17.58 -9.61
CA ARG A 266 12.91 17.32 -10.97
C ARG A 266 12.89 15.83 -11.29
N ASP A 267 13.92 15.08 -10.87
CA ASP A 267 13.96 13.63 -11.06
C ASP A 267 12.87 12.94 -10.25
N SER A 268 12.65 13.39 -9.02
CA SER A 268 11.56 12.89 -8.16
C SER A 268 10.18 13.21 -8.76
N GLN A 269 9.99 14.38 -9.36
CA GLN A 269 8.76 14.73 -10.08
C GLN A 269 8.52 13.83 -11.29
N LYS A 270 9.56 13.60 -12.13
CA LYS A 270 9.48 12.66 -13.27
C LYS A 270 9.10 11.27 -12.83
N ASN A 271 9.70 10.79 -11.73
CA ASN A 271 9.35 9.51 -11.12
C ASN A 271 7.85 9.43 -10.80
N ILE A 272 7.29 10.40 -10.07
CA ILE A 272 5.86 10.39 -9.67
C ILE A 272 4.94 10.48 -10.89
N VAL A 273 5.23 11.34 -11.87
CA VAL A 273 4.42 11.47 -13.08
C VAL A 273 4.40 10.17 -13.88
N LEU A 274 5.56 9.52 -14.05
CA LEU A 274 5.61 8.22 -14.73
C LEU A 274 4.85 7.15 -13.95
N THR A 275 4.96 7.16 -12.62
CA THR A 275 4.19 6.26 -11.76
C THR A 275 2.68 6.47 -11.93
N ALA A 276 2.22 7.74 -12.00
CA ALA A 276 0.82 8.08 -12.22
C ALA A 276 0.27 7.49 -13.53
N VAL A 277 0.99 7.74 -14.62
CA VAL A 277 0.58 7.23 -15.94
C VAL A 277 0.59 5.71 -15.96
N SER A 278 1.65 5.08 -15.44
CA SER A 278 1.76 3.61 -15.40
C SER A 278 0.67 2.97 -14.55
N GLN A 279 0.26 3.62 -13.44
CA GLN A 279 -0.78 3.11 -12.55
C GLN A 279 -2.14 3.03 -13.26
N ILE A 280 -2.50 4.01 -14.09
CA ILE A 280 -3.74 3.99 -14.88
C ILE A 280 -3.78 2.72 -15.74
N PHE A 281 -2.72 2.46 -16.52
CA PHE A 281 -2.67 1.32 -17.42
C PHE A 281 -2.64 -0.02 -16.67
N VAL A 282 -1.85 -0.14 -15.62
CA VAL A 282 -1.70 -1.40 -14.88
C VAL A 282 -3.01 -1.76 -14.16
N ILE A 283 -3.68 -0.80 -13.53
CA ILE A 283 -4.97 -1.06 -12.87
C ILE A 283 -6.05 -1.39 -13.90
N PHE A 284 -6.09 -0.69 -15.04
CA PHE A 284 -7.01 -1.03 -16.11
C PHE A 284 -6.82 -2.48 -16.58
N LEU A 285 -5.57 -2.93 -16.76
CA LEU A 285 -5.29 -4.32 -17.14
C LEU A 285 -5.72 -5.32 -16.05
N PHE A 286 -5.62 -4.98 -14.75
CA PHE A 286 -6.15 -5.82 -13.69
C PHE A 286 -7.67 -5.95 -13.74
N LEU A 287 -8.38 -4.89 -14.08
CA LEU A 287 -9.83 -4.93 -14.25
C LEU A 287 -10.23 -5.75 -15.48
N VAL A 288 -9.50 -5.60 -16.60
CA VAL A 288 -9.66 -6.45 -17.78
C VAL A 288 -9.43 -7.92 -17.44
N LEU A 289 -8.35 -8.22 -16.71
CA LEU A 289 -8.09 -9.57 -16.19
C LEU A 289 -9.29 -10.09 -15.39
N GLY A 290 -9.89 -9.25 -14.55
CA GLY A 290 -11.05 -9.62 -13.74
C GLY A 290 -12.24 -10.08 -14.60
N VAL A 291 -12.61 -9.32 -15.62
CA VAL A 291 -13.69 -9.72 -16.57
C VAL A 291 -13.36 -11.04 -17.24
N LEU A 292 -12.12 -11.22 -17.68
CA LEU A 292 -11.68 -12.46 -18.32
C LEU A 292 -11.71 -13.67 -17.38
N LEU A 293 -11.39 -13.47 -16.09
CA LEU A 293 -11.48 -14.53 -15.08
C LEU A 293 -12.93 -14.99 -14.88
N TYR A 294 -13.87 -14.06 -14.72
CA TYR A 294 -15.29 -14.40 -14.58
C TYR A 294 -15.86 -15.03 -15.85
N LEU A 295 -15.50 -14.53 -17.02
CA LEU A 295 -15.89 -15.12 -18.30
C LEU A 295 -15.33 -16.56 -18.45
N TYR A 296 -14.10 -16.79 -18.00
CA TYR A 296 -13.48 -18.12 -18.01
C TYR A 296 -14.22 -19.08 -17.07
N MET A 297 -14.56 -18.64 -15.86
CA MET A 297 -15.31 -19.42 -14.90
C MET A 297 -16.70 -19.80 -15.45
N GLU A 298 -17.41 -18.83 -16.02
CA GLU A 298 -18.73 -19.07 -16.64
C GLU A 298 -18.64 -20.11 -17.75
N ARG A 299 -17.71 -19.96 -18.70
CA ARG A 299 -17.55 -20.90 -19.84
C ARG A 299 -17.04 -22.28 -19.43
N SER A 300 -16.30 -22.36 -18.31
CA SER A 300 -15.77 -23.62 -17.77
C SER A 300 -16.70 -24.29 -16.76
N GLY A 301 -17.87 -23.70 -16.46
CA GLY A 301 -18.82 -24.22 -15.47
C GLY A 301 -18.28 -24.21 -14.02
N MET A 302 -17.31 -23.35 -13.71
CA MET A 302 -16.75 -23.23 -12.37
C MET A 302 -17.67 -22.38 -11.48
N ALA A 303 -17.94 -22.84 -10.25
CA ALA A 303 -18.69 -22.05 -9.28
C ALA A 303 -17.88 -20.85 -8.79
N ALA A 304 -18.56 -19.70 -8.63
CA ALA A 304 -17.93 -18.52 -8.04
C ALA A 304 -17.57 -18.80 -6.56
N PRO A 305 -16.36 -18.43 -6.13
CA PRO A 305 -15.96 -18.60 -4.73
C PRO A 305 -16.74 -17.66 -3.82
N ALA A 306 -16.85 -18.00 -2.52
CA ALA A 306 -17.53 -17.19 -1.53
C ALA A 306 -16.86 -15.80 -1.33
N LYS A 307 -15.53 -15.72 -1.52
CA LYS A 307 -14.76 -14.47 -1.43
C LYS A 307 -14.22 -14.11 -2.80
N SER A 308 -14.47 -12.89 -3.25
CA SER A 308 -13.99 -12.36 -4.54
C SER A 308 -12.46 -12.39 -4.67
N ASP A 309 -11.74 -12.27 -3.55
CA ASP A 309 -10.27 -12.37 -3.50
C ASP A 309 -9.73 -13.76 -3.88
N GLN A 310 -10.57 -14.78 -3.97
CA GLN A 310 -10.18 -16.14 -4.36
C GLN A 310 -10.34 -16.43 -5.85
N VAL A 311 -10.98 -15.54 -6.62
CA VAL A 311 -11.30 -15.75 -8.04
C VAL A 311 -10.05 -16.03 -8.86
N PHE A 312 -9.03 -15.17 -8.76
CA PHE A 312 -7.81 -15.34 -9.53
C PHE A 312 -7.04 -16.61 -9.14
N SER A 313 -6.92 -16.89 -7.83
CA SER A 313 -6.24 -18.09 -7.36
C SER A 313 -6.94 -19.38 -7.83
N LEU A 314 -8.27 -19.41 -7.78
CA LEU A 314 -9.07 -20.54 -8.19
C LEU A 314 -8.88 -20.82 -9.70
N VAL A 315 -9.03 -19.81 -10.56
CA VAL A 315 -8.86 -19.97 -12.01
C VAL A 315 -7.42 -20.32 -12.37
N ALA A 316 -6.42 -19.68 -11.74
CA ALA A 316 -5.02 -19.91 -12.05
C ALA A 316 -4.52 -21.30 -11.64
N VAL A 317 -5.07 -21.86 -10.54
CA VAL A 317 -4.56 -23.12 -9.96
C VAL A 317 -5.44 -24.32 -10.33
N GLU A 318 -6.77 -24.15 -10.33
CA GLU A 318 -7.75 -25.23 -10.51
C GLU A 318 -8.52 -25.14 -11.84
N GLY A 319 -8.42 -24.02 -12.56
CA GLY A 319 -9.18 -23.77 -13.79
C GLY A 319 -8.77 -24.60 -15.02
N GLY A 320 -7.85 -25.57 -14.90
CA GLY A 320 -7.40 -26.38 -16.03
C GLY A 320 -6.51 -25.66 -17.04
N LEU A 321 -6.11 -24.42 -16.75
CA LEU A 321 -5.16 -23.64 -17.55
C LEU A 321 -3.74 -24.26 -17.52
N PRO A 322 -2.88 -23.96 -18.51
CA PRO A 322 -1.49 -24.41 -18.49
C PRO A 322 -0.79 -24.05 -17.17
N LEU A 323 0.07 -24.96 -16.70
CA LEU A 323 0.82 -24.82 -15.43
C LEU A 323 1.49 -23.44 -15.26
N ILE A 324 1.92 -22.84 -16.37
CA ILE A 324 2.57 -21.54 -16.39
C ILE A 324 1.67 -20.43 -15.81
N VAL A 325 0.34 -20.51 -15.96
CA VAL A 325 -0.60 -19.49 -15.41
C VAL A 325 -0.58 -19.52 -13.88
N GLY A 326 -0.60 -20.72 -13.30
CA GLY A 326 -0.45 -20.88 -11.86
C GLY A 326 0.92 -20.40 -11.34
N ILE A 327 2.01 -20.68 -12.07
CA ILE A 327 3.34 -20.16 -11.73
C ILE A 327 3.36 -18.63 -11.77
N LEU A 328 2.83 -18.03 -12.84
CA LEU A 328 2.75 -16.57 -12.98
C LEU A 328 1.91 -15.93 -11.86
N PHE A 329 0.78 -16.53 -11.53
CA PHE A 329 -0.04 -16.09 -10.40
C PHE A 329 0.76 -16.08 -9.09
N VAL A 330 1.41 -17.19 -8.75
CA VAL A 330 2.20 -17.32 -7.52
C VAL A 330 3.37 -16.33 -7.51
N VAL A 331 4.10 -16.19 -8.61
CA VAL A 331 5.21 -15.21 -8.72
C VAL A 331 4.70 -13.78 -8.56
N GLY A 332 3.61 -13.40 -9.25
CA GLY A 332 3.02 -12.07 -9.14
C GLY A 332 2.58 -11.74 -7.73
N LEU A 333 1.88 -12.68 -7.09
CA LEU A 333 1.40 -12.55 -5.71
C LEU A 333 2.54 -12.39 -4.70
N ILE A 334 3.50 -13.32 -4.73
CA ILE A 334 4.59 -13.36 -3.77
C ILE A 334 5.52 -12.16 -3.97
N SER A 335 5.88 -11.85 -5.22
CA SER A 335 6.74 -10.71 -5.51
C SER A 335 6.14 -9.41 -4.98
N SER A 336 4.83 -9.22 -5.18
CA SER A 336 4.14 -8.01 -4.73
C SER A 336 4.08 -7.89 -3.20
N THR A 337 4.01 -9.00 -2.49
CA THR A 337 3.85 -9.02 -1.04
C THR A 337 5.16 -8.94 -0.29
N TYR A 338 6.13 -9.79 -0.63
CA TYR A 338 7.40 -9.81 0.09
C TYR A 338 8.12 -8.47 -0.01
N SER A 339 8.13 -7.84 -1.19
CA SER A 339 8.73 -6.52 -1.33
C SER A 339 7.96 -5.45 -0.52
N ALA A 340 6.63 -5.44 -0.55
CA ALA A 340 5.83 -4.49 0.23
C ALA A 340 6.01 -4.70 1.74
N ALA A 341 6.11 -5.96 2.19
CA ALA A 341 6.36 -6.32 3.57
C ALA A 341 7.73 -5.84 4.05
N GLY A 342 8.78 -6.09 3.26
CA GLY A 342 10.13 -5.65 3.60
C GLY A 342 10.29 -4.14 3.66
N SER A 343 9.63 -3.46 2.75
CA SER A 343 9.56 -2.02 2.70
C SER A 343 8.89 -1.45 3.96
N ALA A 344 7.72 -1.96 4.31
CA ALA A 344 7.00 -1.57 5.52
C ALA A 344 7.83 -1.85 6.79
N LEU A 345 8.45 -3.03 6.89
CA LEU A 345 9.29 -3.40 8.01
C LEU A 345 10.49 -2.46 8.16
N THR A 346 11.11 -2.07 7.04
CA THR A 346 12.22 -1.10 7.03
C THR A 346 11.75 0.28 7.45
N ALA A 347 10.59 0.76 6.95
CA ALA A 347 10.02 2.06 7.29
C ALA A 347 9.61 2.15 8.77
N LEU A 348 8.98 1.09 9.31
CA LEU A 348 8.64 0.98 10.74
C LEU A 348 9.89 1.00 11.61
N THR A 349 10.93 0.27 11.21
CA THR A 349 12.23 0.25 11.90
C THR A 349 12.87 1.64 11.89
N THR A 350 12.85 2.32 10.74
CA THR A 350 13.40 3.67 10.59
C THR A 350 12.66 4.66 11.44
N SER A 351 11.33 4.74 11.31
CA SER A 351 10.51 5.69 12.07
C SER A 351 10.63 5.45 13.57
N PHE A 352 10.59 4.22 14.02
CA PHE A 352 10.77 3.94 15.44
C PHE A 352 12.16 4.34 15.95
N THR A 353 13.21 4.04 15.18
CA THR A 353 14.60 4.31 15.58
C THR A 353 14.93 5.80 15.51
N VAL A 354 14.48 6.50 14.46
CA VAL A 354 14.81 7.91 14.20
C VAL A 354 13.86 8.86 14.92
N ASP A 355 12.54 8.67 14.76
CA ASP A 355 11.54 9.63 15.24
C ASP A 355 11.15 9.39 16.71
N MET A 356 11.02 8.12 17.15
CA MET A 356 10.55 7.82 18.51
C MET A 356 11.69 7.71 19.51
N LEU A 357 12.79 7.03 19.14
CA LEU A 357 13.97 6.89 20.00
C LEU A 357 14.95 8.05 19.86
N GLU A 358 14.80 8.92 18.86
CA GLU A 358 15.75 9.97 18.49
C GLU A 358 17.18 9.42 18.32
N GLY A 359 17.26 8.20 17.76
CA GLY A 359 18.46 7.38 17.82
C GLY A 359 19.66 8.01 17.11
N THR A 360 19.45 8.72 16.03
CA THR A 360 20.49 9.45 15.28
C THR A 360 21.09 10.62 16.05
N LYS A 361 20.32 11.22 16.97
CA LYS A 361 20.77 12.33 17.83
C LYS A 361 21.43 11.83 19.11
N ARG A 362 21.05 10.64 19.60
CA ARG A 362 21.44 10.14 20.94
C ARG A 362 22.57 9.12 20.93
N TYR A 363 22.76 8.38 19.83
CA TYR A 363 23.67 7.24 19.81
C TYR A 363 24.69 7.35 18.68
N GLY A 364 25.94 6.93 18.95
CA GLY A 364 26.94 6.74 17.90
C GLY A 364 26.63 5.53 17.00
N ASP A 365 27.20 5.49 15.81
CA ASP A 365 26.87 4.56 14.71
C ASP A 365 26.83 3.08 15.10
N ALA A 366 27.80 2.58 15.88
CA ALA A 366 27.83 1.17 16.29
C ALA A 366 26.68 0.80 17.23
N ARG A 367 26.34 1.68 18.17
CA ARG A 367 25.21 1.49 19.11
C ARG A 367 23.88 1.64 18.38
N LEU A 368 23.77 2.62 17.49
CA LEU A 368 22.61 2.84 16.64
C LEU A 368 22.31 1.60 15.78
N THR A 369 23.32 1.01 15.15
CA THR A 369 23.17 -0.21 14.36
C THR A 369 22.65 -1.38 15.19
N ARG A 370 23.13 -1.56 16.43
CA ARG A 370 22.65 -2.61 17.33
C ARG A 370 21.20 -2.40 17.75
N ILE A 371 20.82 -1.17 18.12
CA ILE A 371 19.44 -0.79 18.46
C ILE A 371 18.52 -1.02 17.27
N ARG A 372 18.90 -0.54 16.09
CA ARG A 372 18.15 -0.71 14.85
C ARG A 372 17.85 -2.19 14.55
N ARG A 373 18.83 -3.08 14.71
CA ARG A 373 18.64 -4.54 14.52
C ARG A 373 17.65 -5.13 15.52
N GLY A 374 17.72 -4.73 16.79
CA GLY A 374 16.76 -5.15 17.82
C GLY A 374 15.33 -4.65 17.51
N VAL A 375 15.21 -3.38 17.12
CA VAL A 375 13.92 -2.80 16.69
C VAL A 375 13.38 -3.54 15.47
N HIS A 376 14.23 -3.89 14.50
CA HIS A 376 13.81 -4.60 13.30
C HIS A 376 13.20 -5.99 13.60
N VAL A 377 13.79 -6.73 14.55
CA VAL A 377 13.22 -8.00 15.05
C VAL A 377 11.88 -7.75 15.75
N ALA A 378 11.82 -6.76 16.65
CA ALA A 378 10.60 -6.43 17.38
C ALA A 378 9.45 -6.05 16.43
N MET A 379 9.74 -5.30 15.37
CA MET A 379 8.74 -4.94 14.34
C MET A 379 8.27 -6.17 13.56
N ALA A 380 9.16 -7.08 13.21
CA ALA A 380 8.80 -8.33 12.51
C ALA A 380 7.87 -9.20 13.37
N LEU A 381 8.17 -9.34 14.66
CA LEU A 381 7.33 -10.10 15.60
C LEU A 381 5.98 -9.42 15.84
N GLY A 382 5.97 -8.09 16.00
CA GLY A 382 4.74 -7.31 16.14
C GLY A 382 3.84 -7.46 14.91
N MET A 383 4.42 -7.38 13.71
CA MET A 383 3.68 -7.56 12.46
C MET A 383 3.13 -8.98 12.33
N ALA A 384 3.88 -10.03 12.71
CA ALA A 384 3.37 -11.40 12.76
C ALA A 384 2.17 -11.52 13.70
N GLY A 385 2.23 -10.92 14.89
CA GLY A 385 1.11 -10.88 15.83
C GLY A 385 -0.15 -10.22 15.27
N VAL A 386 0.01 -9.10 14.55
CA VAL A 386 -1.11 -8.40 13.91
C VAL A 386 -1.70 -9.23 12.74
N ILE A 387 -0.86 -9.94 11.95
CA ILE A 387 -1.33 -10.85 10.90
C ILE A 387 -2.22 -11.95 11.51
N LEU A 388 -1.80 -12.54 12.64
CA LEU A 388 -2.58 -13.55 13.34
C LEU A 388 -3.90 -12.99 13.88
N ALA A 389 -3.92 -11.74 14.35
CA ALA A 389 -5.15 -11.11 14.79
C ALA A 389 -6.16 -10.91 13.64
N PHE A 390 -5.68 -10.61 12.42
CA PHE A 390 -6.55 -10.47 11.25
C PHE A 390 -7.17 -11.78 10.79
N GLU A 391 -6.60 -12.93 11.10
CA GLU A 391 -7.22 -14.24 10.85
C GLU A 391 -8.62 -14.37 11.50
N TYR A 392 -8.80 -13.74 12.68
CA TYR A 392 -10.04 -13.79 13.44
C TYR A 392 -11.02 -12.65 13.11
N TRP A 393 -10.54 -11.53 12.52
CA TRP A 393 -11.34 -10.31 12.37
C TRP A 393 -11.60 -9.88 10.92
N ALA A 394 -10.93 -10.49 9.93
CA ALA A 394 -11.07 -10.07 8.54
C ALA A 394 -12.15 -10.88 7.80
N ASP A 395 -13.39 -10.38 7.84
CA ASP A 395 -14.53 -10.97 7.09
C ASP A 395 -14.81 -10.27 5.75
N ASP A 396 -14.40 -9.00 5.61
CA ASP A 396 -14.66 -8.17 4.42
C ASP A 396 -13.57 -8.32 3.34
N SER A 397 -13.86 -7.75 2.15
CA SER A 397 -12.83 -7.55 1.11
C SER A 397 -11.64 -6.78 1.68
N VAL A 398 -10.44 -7.35 1.56
CA VAL A 398 -9.24 -6.82 2.19
C VAL A 398 -8.86 -5.45 1.65
N ILE A 399 -9.17 -5.15 0.37
CA ILE A 399 -8.89 -3.82 -0.19
C ILE A 399 -9.71 -2.74 0.52
N ASN A 400 -10.98 -3.01 0.80
CA ASN A 400 -11.85 -2.10 1.53
C ASN A 400 -11.37 -1.89 2.96
N LEU A 401 -10.92 -2.96 3.62
CA LEU A 401 -10.37 -2.89 4.98
C LEU A 401 -9.05 -2.10 5.03
N VAL A 402 -8.16 -2.23 4.02
CA VAL A 402 -6.94 -1.42 3.91
C VAL A 402 -7.27 0.07 3.83
N TYR A 403 -8.23 0.45 3.00
CA TYR A 403 -8.61 1.87 2.88
C TYR A 403 -9.37 2.37 4.10
N LYS A 404 -10.18 1.54 4.74
CA LYS A 404 -10.87 1.87 6.00
C LYS A 404 -9.86 2.16 7.12
N VAL A 405 -8.87 1.28 7.31
CA VAL A 405 -7.76 1.51 8.26
C VAL A 405 -7.00 2.79 7.93
N ALA A 406 -6.67 3.01 6.65
CA ALA A 406 -6.00 4.21 6.21
C ALA A 406 -6.83 5.47 6.50
N SER A 407 -8.15 5.45 6.26
CA SER A 407 -9.03 6.59 6.51
C SER A 407 -9.07 7.02 7.97
N TYR A 408 -8.98 6.07 8.92
CA TYR A 408 -8.90 6.40 10.33
C TYR A 408 -7.51 6.87 10.78
N THR A 409 -6.44 6.33 10.22
CA THR A 409 -5.09 6.52 10.72
C THR A 409 -4.32 7.64 10.02
N TYR A 410 -4.54 7.86 8.72
CA TYR A 410 -3.90 8.96 7.99
C TYR A 410 -4.62 10.30 8.12
N GLY A 411 -5.87 10.34 8.59
CA GLY A 411 -6.64 11.57 8.75
C GLY A 411 -5.92 12.62 9.61
N PRO A 412 -5.48 12.28 10.84
CA PRO A 412 -4.73 13.20 11.68
C PRO A 412 -3.42 13.68 11.05
N ILE A 413 -2.68 12.80 10.36
CA ILE A 413 -1.45 13.17 9.65
C ILE A 413 -1.78 14.20 8.56
N LEU A 414 -2.74 13.88 7.70
CA LEU A 414 -3.16 14.76 6.61
C LEU A 414 -3.65 16.12 7.14
N GLY A 415 -4.46 16.12 8.20
CA GLY A 415 -4.97 17.35 8.82
C GLY A 415 -3.85 18.23 9.37
N MET A 416 -2.87 17.64 10.07
CA MET A 416 -1.71 18.38 10.58
C MET A 416 -0.86 18.98 9.46
N PHE A 417 -0.56 18.19 8.41
CA PHE A 417 0.22 18.68 7.27
C PHE A 417 -0.55 19.76 6.48
N ALA A 418 -1.82 19.54 6.20
CA ALA A 418 -2.66 20.51 5.50
C ALA A 418 -2.73 21.84 6.28
N PHE A 419 -2.99 21.78 7.59
CA PHE A 419 -3.01 22.96 8.44
C PHE A 419 -1.66 23.68 8.42
N GLY A 420 -0.56 22.96 8.52
CA GLY A 420 0.79 23.53 8.52
C GLY A 420 1.17 24.19 7.19
N MET A 421 0.73 23.63 6.08
CA MET A 421 1.05 24.12 4.73
C MET A 421 0.15 25.30 4.31
N PHE A 422 -1.15 25.24 4.64
CA PHE A 422 -2.11 26.25 4.20
C PHE A 422 -2.28 27.43 5.18
N THR A 423 -1.77 27.30 6.40
CA THR A 423 -1.85 28.39 7.39
C THR A 423 -0.46 28.75 7.93
N ARG A 424 -0.34 29.97 8.51
CA ARG A 424 0.84 30.40 9.26
C ARG A 424 0.57 30.43 10.78
N LEU A 425 -0.58 29.92 11.21
CA LEU A 425 -1.03 30.00 12.60
C LEU A 425 -0.17 29.11 13.49
N LYS A 426 0.14 29.60 14.70
CA LYS A 426 0.82 28.83 15.75
C LYS A 426 -0.22 28.17 16.65
N VAL A 427 -0.04 26.89 16.96
CA VAL A 427 -0.94 26.11 17.81
C VAL A 427 -0.29 25.76 19.15
N ARG A 428 -1.10 25.39 20.13
CA ARG A 428 -0.63 24.87 21.43
C ARG A 428 -0.26 23.40 21.25
N ASP A 429 1.00 23.12 20.94
CA ASP A 429 1.56 21.78 20.66
C ASP A 429 1.20 20.74 21.75
N ARG A 430 1.07 21.18 23.02
CA ARG A 430 0.73 20.30 24.15
C ARG A 430 -0.52 19.45 23.92
N TRP A 431 -1.53 19.96 23.24
CA TRP A 431 -2.82 19.32 23.05
C TRP A 431 -2.98 18.59 21.73
N MET A 432 -1.95 18.58 20.88
CA MET A 432 -1.98 17.93 19.58
C MET A 432 -2.32 16.43 19.66
N PRO A 433 -1.76 15.63 20.60
CA PRO A 433 -2.12 14.22 20.71
C PRO A 433 -3.63 14.02 20.96
N LEU A 434 -4.26 14.90 21.76
CA LEU A 434 -5.69 14.82 22.04
C LEU A 434 -6.54 15.09 20.78
N VAL A 435 -6.19 16.14 20.02
CA VAL A 435 -6.86 16.45 18.74
C VAL A 435 -6.74 15.28 17.78
N ALA A 436 -5.54 14.71 17.64
CA ALA A 436 -5.28 13.60 16.73
C ALA A 436 -6.03 12.31 17.11
N LEU A 437 -6.29 12.07 18.40
CA LEU A 437 -7.11 10.94 18.88
C LEU A 437 -8.61 11.23 18.78
N ALA A 438 -9.02 12.48 18.99
CA ALA A 438 -10.43 12.87 18.94
C ALA A 438 -10.97 12.83 17.49
N ALA A 439 -10.18 13.20 16.49
CA ALA A 439 -10.62 13.27 15.11
C ALA A 439 -11.08 11.92 14.53
N PRO A 440 -10.34 10.81 14.65
CA PRO A 440 -10.84 9.48 14.26
C PRO A 440 -12.07 9.04 15.05
N ALA A 441 -12.14 9.34 16.35
CA ALA A 441 -13.30 9.01 17.19
C ALA A 441 -14.56 9.76 16.72
N LEU A 442 -14.44 11.06 16.43
CA LEU A 442 -15.53 11.86 15.86
C LEU A 442 -15.94 11.34 14.48
N SER A 443 -14.98 10.95 13.65
CA SER A 443 -15.26 10.35 12.34
C SER A 443 -16.05 9.06 12.45
N ALA A 444 -15.71 8.21 13.42
CA ALA A 444 -16.47 6.97 13.72
C ALA A 444 -17.89 7.27 14.21
N LEU A 445 -18.05 8.28 15.06
CA LEU A 445 -19.37 8.72 15.53
C LEU A 445 -20.24 9.26 14.38
N VAL A 446 -19.65 10.07 13.49
CA VAL A 446 -20.37 10.60 12.32
C VAL A 446 -20.74 9.48 11.36
N GLN A 447 -19.85 8.52 11.10
CA GLN A 447 -20.15 7.35 10.27
C GLN A 447 -21.30 6.50 10.86
N TRP A 448 -21.24 6.22 12.15
CA TRP A 448 -22.31 5.48 12.84
C TRP A 448 -23.64 6.24 12.80
N TRP A 449 -23.62 7.55 13.05
CA TRP A 449 -24.82 8.38 13.04
C TRP A 449 -25.43 8.50 11.64
N ALA A 450 -24.62 8.72 10.60
CA ALA A 450 -25.06 8.80 9.22
C ALA A 450 -25.73 7.50 8.77
N LEU A 451 -25.12 6.35 9.11
CA LEU A 451 -25.69 5.04 8.81
C LEU A 451 -27.03 4.82 9.52
N LYS A 452 -27.12 5.19 10.81
CA LYS A 452 -28.32 4.96 11.62
C LYS A 452 -29.49 5.90 11.25
N THR A 453 -29.20 7.14 10.87
CA THR A 453 -30.20 8.18 10.68
C THR A 453 -30.67 8.30 9.24
N TRP A 454 -29.76 8.12 8.28
CA TRP A 454 -30.00 8.36 6.87
C TRP A 454 -29.75 7.14 5.98
N ASP A 455 -29.41 6.00 6.55
CA ASP A 455 -28.94 4.80 5.84
C ASP A 455 -27.80 5.13 4.86
N TYR A 456 -27.00 6.14 5.22
CA TYR A 456 -25.92 6.62 4.40
C TYR A 456 -24.59 6.02 4.85
N GLN A 457 -24.01 5.18 3.99
CA GLN A 457 -22.72 4.55 4.23
C GLN A 457 -21.58 5.50 3.78
N ILE A 458 -20.88 6.08 4.76
CA ILE A 458 -19.65 6.86 4.48
C ILE A 458 -18.57 5.87 4.07
N GLY A 459 -18.08 6.02 2.84
CA GLY A 459 -17.05 5.19 2.24
C GLY A 459 -15.62 5.74 2.45
N PHE A 460 -14.87 5.78 1.38
CA PHE A 460 -13.45 6.22 1.39
C PHE A 460 -13.28 7.72 1.68
N GLU A 461 -14.32 8.52 1.53
CA GLU A 461 -14.36 9.94 1.89
C GLU A 461 -14.22 10.20 3.41
N LEU A 462 -14.30 9.15 4.24
CA LEU A 462 -14.09 9.24 5.69
C LEU A 462 -12.77 9.89 6.06
N LEU A 463 -11.72 9.70 5.23
CA LEU A 463 -10.44 10.35 5.40
C LEU A 463 -10.54 11.88 5.35
N ILE A 464 -11.40 12.42 4.49
CA ILE A 464 -11.62 13.88 4.35
C ILE A 464 -12.24 14.42 5.64
N TYR A 465 -13.27 13.74 6.17
CA TYR A 465 -13.89 14.13 7.44
C TYR A 465 -12.89 14.11 8.60
N ASN A 466 -12.10 13.05 8.69
CA ASN A 466 -11.10 12.90 9.73
C ASN A 466 -10.01 14.00 9.66
N ALA A 467 -9.51 14.30 8.47
CA ALA A 467 -8.57 15.40 8.27
C ALA A 467 -9.21 16.77 8.61
N ALA A 468 -10.47 17.00 8.23
CA ALA A 468 -11.21 18.20 8.57
C ALA A 468 -11.40 18.36 10.08
N PHE A 469 -11.78 17.32 10.82
CA PHE A 469 -11.88 17.34 12.27
C PHE A 469 -10.54 17.65 12.93
N THR A 470 -9.45 17.09 12.40
CA THR A 470 -8.10 17.43 12.89
C THR A 470 -7.81 18.92 12.67
N MET A 471 -8.09 19.47 11.48
CA MET A 471 -7.88 20.90 11.19
C MET A 471 -8.74 21.80 12.08
N ILE A 472 -10.01 21.46 12.30
CA ILE A 472 -10.91 22.19 13.22
C ILE A 472 -10.36 22.14 14.66
N GLY A 473 -9.94 20.96 15.12
CA GLY A 473 -9.31 20.82 16.43
C GLY A 473 -8.05 21.68 16.57
N MET A 474 -7.22 21.77 15.52
CA MET A 474 -6.05 22.66 15.50
C MET A 474 -6.42 24.13 15.52
N LEU A 475 -7.49 24.54 14.82
CA LEU A 475 -8.01 25.91 14.87
C LEU A 475 -8.40 26.31 16.30
N LEU A 476 -9.00 25.41 17.07
CA LEU A 476 -9.34 25.65 18.48
C LEU A 476 -8.09 25.79 19.37
N LEU A 477 -6.98 25.23 18.95
CA LEU A 477 -5.68 25.30 19.66
C LEU A 477 -4.83 26.49 19.25
N VAL A 478 -5.28 27.33 18.34
CA VAL A 478 -4.52 28.51 17.90
C VAL A 478 -4.19 29.40 19.10
N LYS A 479 -2.91 29.79 19.24
CA LYS A 479 -2.49 30.76 20.22
C LYS A 479 -3.07 32.13 19.83
N ARG A 480 -3.98 32.65 20.63
CA ARG A 480 -4.33 34.08 20.51
C ARG A 480 -3.04 34.87 20.70
N HIS A 481 -2.78 35.81 19.81
CA HIS A 481 -1.71 36.78 20.04
C HIS A 481 -1.99 37.44 21.39
N GLU A 482 -1.17 37.15 22.39
CA GLU A 482 -0.98 38.08 23.49
C GLU A 482 -0.39 39.33 22.83
N LYS A 483 -1.18 40.42 22.85
CA LYS A 483 -0.76 41.76 22.41
C LYS A 483 0.37 42.26 23.30
#